data_711fc23f82ee010dd7368a320db91ee1
#
_entry.id   711fc23f82ee010dd7368a320db91ee1
#
_cell.length_a   1.000
_cell.length_b   1.000
_cell.length_c   1.000
_cell.angle_alpha   90.00
_cell.angle_beta   90.00
_cell.angle_gamma   90.00
#
_symmetry.space_group_name_H-M   'P 1'
#
loop_
_entity.id
_entity.type
_entity.pdbx_description
1 polymer ?
#
loop_
_entity_poly.entity_id
_entity_poly.type
_entity_poly.pdbx_seq_one_letter_code
_entity_poly.pdbx_strand_id
1 'polypeptide(L)'
;MGGPLAGRVAVVSGGGRGLGRSFCLALARQGAKVVVNNRNRVTGADGRGPADHVVSEITAAGGEAVADYSDAADPAGGETMVAAAVQRWGRLDICVANAAVGAGGMFHKQPAAQFGEMLEINLHGSVRLARAAMAVMRPAGYGRIILVASTGGLHGDVGLSAYAASKGGLLALGRSLAAEGAGKGVLTNMLLPYALTQMTEIQMTADGVPAAVRTLMEPDLVAPVLTALASPQCRLNGEYIVTGGGRLRRASVVEWGTVLLPNGPGLSPDQLQALLAESGRGEPREFRVSVDAFYDLMDPGTS
;
A
#
# COMPACT_ATOMS: atom_id res chain seq x y z
N MET A 1 -27.17 -2.91 -15.19
CA MET A 1 -26.75 -3.91 -14.15
C MET A 1 -25.55 -3.33 -13.43
N GLY A 2 -25.61 -3.23 -12.12
CA GLY A 2 -24.50 -2.67 -11.33
C GLY A 2 -23.27 -3.60 -11.40
N GLY A 3 -22.05 -3.02 -11.48
CA GLY A 3 -20.80 -3.77 -11.42
C GLY A 3 -20.58 -4.47 -10.06
N PRO A 4 -19.51 -5.26 -9.90
CA PRO A 4 -19.24 -6.05 -8.68
C PRO A 4 -19.06 -5.22 -7.41
N LEU A 5 -18.87 -3.89 -7.53
CA LEU A 5 -18.77 -2.96 -6.41
C LEU A 5 -20.03 -2.09 -6.23
N ALA A 6 -21.16 -2.46 -6.87
CA ALA A 6 -22.40 -1.71 -6.76
C ALA A 6 -22.82 -1.55 -5.29
N GLY A 7 -23.14 -0.31 -4.88
CA GLY A 7 -23.53 0.04 -3.52
C GLY A 7 -22.37 0.07 -2.48
N ARG A 8 -21.13 -0.18 -2.90
CA ARG A 8 -19.94 -0.02 -2.05
C ARG A 8 -19.45 1.41 -2.05
N VAL A 9 -18.80 1.81 -0.97
CA VAL A 9 -18.23 3.15 -0.77
C VAL A 9 -16.73 3.03 -0.58
N ALA A 10 -15.96 3.79 -1.36
CA ALA A 10 -14.52 3.81 -1.34
C ALA A 10 -13.96 5.18 -0.93
N VAL A 11 -12.85 5.18 -0.20
CA VAL A 11 -11.98 6.35 0.01
C VAL A 11 -10.64 6.06 -0.64
N VAL A 12 -10.13 7.00 -1.44
CA VAL A 12 -8.81 6.90 -2.09
C VAL A 12 -7.99 8.14 -1.74
N SER A 13 -6.96 8.00 -0.89
CA SER A 13 -6.04 9.10 -0.63
C SER A 13 -5.10 9.34 -1.81
N GLY A 14 -4.81 10.62 -2.12
CA GLY A 14 -4.03 10.97 -3.31
C GLY A 14 -4.74 10.60 -4.62
N GLY A 15 -6.08 10.60 -4.62
CA GLY A 15 -6.95 10.17 -5.73
C GLY A 15 -6.99 11.11 -6.94
N GLY A 16 -6.40 12.29 -6.85
CA GLY A 16 -6.53 13.31 -7.90
C GLY A 16 -5.59 13.16 -9.10
N ARG A 17 -4.56 12.32 -9.03
CA ARG A 17 -3.53 12.18 -10.09
C ARG A 17 -2.99 10.76 -10.16
N GLY A 18 -2.32 10.42 -11.29
CA GLY A 18 -1.58 9.18 -11.50
C GLY A 18 -2.36 7.93 -11.11
N LEU A 19 -1.73 7.04 -10.34
CA LEU A 19 -2.35 5.80 -9.85
C LEU A 19 -3.66 6.05 -9.10
N GLY A 20 -3.69 7.04 -8.19
CA GLY A 20 -4.90 7.34 -7.42
C GLY A 20 -6.09 7.72 -8.30
N ARG A 21 -5.88 8.52 -9.35
CA ARG A 21 -6.93 8.84 -10.33
C ARG A 21 -7.41 7.57 -11.05
N SER A 22 -6.49 6.76 -11.57
CA SER A 22 -6.84 5.48 -12.21
C SER A 22 -7.64 4.57 -11.29
N PHE A 23 -7.29 4.51 -10.02
CA PHE A 23 -8.02 3.74 -9.00
C PHE A 23 -9.43 4.27 -8.77
N CYS A 24 -9.60 5.59 -8.60
CA CYS A 24 -10.91 6.22 -8.44
C CYS A 24 -11.83 5.91 -9.62
N LEU A 25 -11.33 6.09 -10.85
CA LEU A 25 -12.10 5.83 -12.06
C LEU A 25 -12.46 4.35 -12.20
N ALA A 26 -11.52 3.45 -11.90
CA ALA A 26 -11.78 2.01 -11.99
C ALA A 26 -12.79 1.54 -10.95
N LEU A 27 -12.71 1.99 -9.71
CA LEU A 27 -13.68 1.69 -8.66
C LEU A 27 -15.08 2.19 -9.02
N ALA A 28 -15.17 3.43 -9.53
CA ALA A 28 -16.44 4.01 -9.97
C ALA A 28 -17.07 3.25 -11.16
N ARG A 29 -16.27 2.86 -12.16
CA ARG A 29 -16.73 2.02 -13.28
C ARG A 29 -17.30 0.68 -12.82
N GLN A 30 -16.83 0.14 -11.69
CA GLN A 30 -17.36 -1.08 -11.08
C GLN A 30 -18.57 -0.83 -10.15
N GLY A 31 -19.05 0.42 -10.07
CA GLY A 31 -20.25 0.80 -9.34
C GLY A 31 -20.03 1.27 -7.91
N ALA A 32 -18.78 1.47 -7.48
CA ALA A 32 -18.49 2.07 -6.18
C ALA A 32 -18.75 3.58 -6.18
N LYS A 33 -19.19 4.11 -5.05
CA LYS A 33 -19.21 5.54 -4.75
C LYS A 33 -17.86 5.92 -4.18
N VAL A 34 -17.26 7.03 -4.61
CA VAL A 34 -15.85 7.31 -4.33
C VAL A 34 -15.64 8.67 -3.66
N VAL A 35 -14.97 8.68 -2.50
CA VAL A 35 -14.32 9.88 -1.97
C VAL A 35 -12.95 10.00 -2.62
N VAL A 36 -12.77 11.03 -3.44
CA VAL A 36 -11.52 11.36 -4.13
C VAL A 36 -10.77 12.36 -3.28
N ASN A 37 -9.74 11.91 -2.56
CA ASN A 37 -8.95 12.82 -1.76
C ASN A 37 -7.74 13.36 -2.53
N ASN A 38 -7.52 14.67 -2.45
CA ASN A 38 -6.28 15.33 -2.84
C ASN A 38 -6.16 16.68 -2.13
N ARG A 39 -5.07 16.92 -1.38
CA ARG A 39 -4.89 18.14 -0.58
C ARG A 39 -4.89 19.45 -1.37
N ASN A 40 -4.57 19.42 -2.67
CA ASN A 40 -4.55 20.61 -3.51
C ASN A 40 -5.97 20.99 -3.94
N ARG A 41 -6.46 22.13 -3.46
CA ARG A 41 -7.82 22.61 -3.76
C ARG A 41 -7.91 23.28 -5.12
N VAL A 42 -6.96 24.16 -5.44
CA VAL A 42 -6.97 24.97 -6.65
C VAL A 42 -5.59 24.88 -7.31
N THR A 43 -5.54 24.38 -8.53
CA THR A 43 -4.29 24.25 -9.30
C THR A 43 -4.45 24.60 -10.78
N GLY A 44 -5.69 24.74 -11.28
CA GLY A 44 -6.00 25.06 -12.67
C GLY A 44 -6.55 26.48 -12.85
N ALA A 45 -6.52 26.97 -14.09
CA ALA A 45 -7.11 28.25 -14.48
C ALA A 45 -8.64 28.29 -14.31
N ASP A 46 -9.28 27.13 -14.24
CA ASP A 46 -10.70 26.93 -14.00
C ASP A 46 -11.11 26.98 -12.51
N GLY A 47 -10.16 27.24 -11.60
CA GLY A 47 -10.38 27.32 -10.16
C GLY A 47 -10.59 25.96 -9.48
N ARG A 48 -10.29 24.83 -10.17
CA ARG A 48 -10.55 23.47 -9.71
C ARG A 48 -9.27 22.74 -9.38
N GLY A 49 -9.35 21.92 -8.33
CA GLY A 49 -8.26 21.05 -7.92
C GLY A 49 -8.30 19.68 -8.62
N PRO A 50 -7.23 18.88 -8.47
CA PRO A 50 -7.16 17.55 -9.07
C PRO A 50 -8.29 16.60 -8.64
N ALA A 51 -8.75 16.69 -7.40
CA ALA A 51 -9.89 15.88 -6.94
C ALA A 51 -11.18 16.24 -7.68
N ASP A 52 -11.43 17.54 -7.92
CA ASP A 52 -12.63 18.03 -8.61
C ASP A 52 -12.71 17.54 -10.05
N HIS A 53 -11.56 17.49 -10.75
CA HIS A 53 -11.49 16.95 -12.10
C HIS A 53 -11.90 15.49 -12.14
N VAL A 54 -11.34 14.67 -11.22
CA VAL A 54 -11.66 13.23 -11.15
C VAL A 54 -13.13 13.00 -10.77
N VAL A 55 -13.67 13.79 -9.83
CA VAL A 55 -15.10 13.75 -9.47
C VAL A 55 -15.96 14.05 -10.71
N SER A 56 -15.58 15.05 -11.51
CA SER A 56 -16.33 15.39 -12.73
C SER A 56 -16.27 14.29 -13.77
N GLU A 57 -15.11 13.64 -13.96
CA GLU A 57 -14.97 12.51 -14.87
C GLU A 57 -15.86 11.34 -14.43
N ILE A 58 -15.88 11.02 -13.14
CA ILE A 58 -16.73 9.96 -12.57
C ILE A 58 -18.21 10.30 -12.79
N THR A 59 -18.61 11.54 -12.49
CA THR A 59 -20.01 11.97 -12.60
C THR A 59 -20.46 12.01 -14.05
N ALA A 60 -19.63 12.49 -14.98
CA ALA A 60 -19.91 12.50 -16.41
C ALA A 60 -20.10 11.07 -16.98
N ALA A 61 -19.42 10.07 -16.38
CA ALA A 61 -19.59 8.66 -16.71
C ALA A 61 -20.79 7.99 -15.99
N GLY A 62 -21.60 8.75 -15.24
CA GLY A 62 -22.79 8.25 -14.52
C GLY A 62 -22.50 7.64 -13.16
N GLY A 63 -21.28 7.77 -12.62
CA GLY A 63 -20.90 7.34 -11.27
C GLY A 63 -21.19 8.40 -10.21
N GLU A 64 -20.95 8.04 -8.94
CA GLU A 64 -21.07 8.96 -7.80
C GLU A 64 -19.70 9.18 -7.15
N ALA A 65 -19.28 10.43 -6.97
CA ALA A 65 -18.08 10.77 -6.25
C ALA A 65 -18.19 12.11 -5.53
N VAL A 66 -17.34 12.32 -4.54
CA VAL A 66 -17.16 13.62 -3.85
C VAL A 66 -15.68 13.89 -3.68
N ALA A 67 -15.29 15.17 -3.75
CA ALA A 67 -13.92 15.59 -3.47
C ALA A 67 -13.70 15.77 -1.97
N ASP A 68 -12.51 15.40 -1.50
CA ASP A 68 -11.99 15.66 -0.18
C ASP A 68 -10.60 16.30 -0.29
N TYR A 69 -10.31 17.28 0.57
CA TYR A 69 -9.08 18.07 0.49
C TYR A 69 -8.22 17.95 1.74
N SER A 70 -8.48 16.96 2.58
CA SER A 70 -7.69 16.70 3.80
C SER A 70 -6.26 16.39 3.45
N ASP A 71 -5.32 16.89 4.26
CA ASP A 71 -3.91 16.50 4.14
C ASP A 71 -3.70 15.16 4.87
N ALA A 72 -3.08 14.20 4.20
CA ALA A 72 -2.71 12.91 4.81
C ALA A 72 -1.72 13.11 5.98
N ALA A 73 -0.92 14.17 5.96
CA ALA A 73 -0.01 14.51 7.04
C ALA A 73 -0.73 15.12 8.27
N ASP A 74 -1.95 15.64 8.11
CA ASP A 74 -2.73 16.14 9.25
C ASP A 74 -3.12 14.99 10.19
N PRO A 75 -2.93 15.13 11.51
CA PRO A 75 -3.38 14.13 12.50
C PRO A 75 -4.84 13.71 12.35
N ALA A 76 -5.73 14.62 11.97
CA ALA A 76 -7.15 14.36 11.75
C ALA A 76 -7.47 13.96 10.29
N GLY A 77 -6.51 14.02 9.37
CA GLY A 77 -6.74 13.85 7.93
C GLY A 77 -7.41 12.52 7.58
N GLY A 78 -6.98 11.43 8.20
CA GLY A 78 -7.58 10.10 7.98
C GLY A 78 -9.04 10.03 8.45
N GLU A 79 -9.34 10.60 9.60
CA GLU A 79 -10.70 10.64 10.17
C GLU A 79 -11.63 11.51 9.30
N THR A 80 -11.14 12.65 8.80
CA THR A 80 -11.90 13.55 7.92
C THR A 80 -12.25 12.86 6.60
N MET A 81 -11.29 12.18 5.96
CA MET A 81 -11.54 11.41 4.73
C MET A 81 -12.62 10.33 4.93
N VAL A 82 -12.56 9.59 6.04
CA VAL A 82 -13.54 8.55 6.37
C VAL A 82 -14.90 9.18 6.70
N ALA A 83 -14.91 10.28 7.44
CA ALA A 83 -16.15 11.01 7.77
C ALA A 83 -16.86 11.49 6.51
N ALA A 84 -16.16 11.94 5.47
CA ALA A 84 -16.76 12.33 4.19
C ALA A 84 -17.56 11.18 3.55
N ALA A 85 -17.06 9.95 3.61
CA ALA A 85 -17.77 8.76 3.13
C ALA A 85 -19.00 8.43 3.98
N VAL A 86 -18.81 8.40 5.30
CA VAL A 86 -19.89 8.03 6.25
C VAL A 86 -21.01 9.06 6.25
N GLN A 87 -20.70 10.36 6.25
CA GLN A 87 -21.70 11.44 6.21
C GLN A 87 -22.48 11.43 4.91
N ARG A 88 -21.82 11.13 3.78
CA ARG A 88 -22.47 11.17 2.47
C ARG A 88 -23.29 9.93 2.15
N TRP A 89 -22.83 8.73 2.59
CA TRP A 89 -23.43 7.45 2.18
C TRP A 89 -23.67 6.45 3.33
N GLY A 90 -23.40 6.83 4.57
CA GLY A 90 -23.69 6.03 5.77
C GLY A 90 -22.72 4.85 5.99
N ARG A 91 -21.67 4.69 5.17
CA ARG A 91 -20.77 3.53 5.23
C ARG A 91 -19.41 3.79 4.62
N LEU A 92 -18.46 2.91 4.91
CA LEU A 92 -17.18 2.77 4.20
C LEU A 92 -16.86 1.28 4.01
N ASP A 93 -16.60 0.86 2.78
CA ASP A 93 -16.33 -0.52 2.40
C ASP A 93 -14.88 -0.75 1.91
N ILE A 94 -14.31 0.25 1.25
CA ILE A 94 -13.01 0.16 0.58
C ILE A 94 -12.15 1.36 0.99
N CYS A 95 -10.97 1.08 1.49
CA CYS A 95 -9.96 2.08 1.85
C CYS A 95 -8.69 1.84 1.03
N VAL A 96 -8.30 2.84 0.23
CA VAL A 96 -7.07 2.82 -0.56
C VAL A 96 -6.12 3.89 -0.04
N ALA A 97 -5.14 3.49 0.75
CA ALA A 97 -4.09 4.37 1.25
C ALA A 97 -2.98 4.49 0.18
N ASN A 98 -3.12 5.49 -0.69
CA ASN A 98 -2.27 5.68 -1.87
C ASN A 98 -1.44 6.97 -1.80
N ALA A 99 -1.86 8.00 -1.05
CA ALA A 99 -1.12 9.26 -0.98
C ALA A 99 0.36 9.03 -0.61
N ALA A 100 1.26 9.58 -1.41
CA ALA A 100 2.69 9.46 -1.19
C ALA A 100 3.46 10.60 -1.87
N VAL A 101 4.64 10.86 -1.34
CA VAL A 101 5.69 11.69 -1.95
C VAL A 101 6.97 10.88 -2.10
N GLY A 102 7.83 11.29 -3.00
CA GLY A 102 9.14 10.67 -3.22
C GLY A 102 10.21 11.74 -3.37
N ALA A 103 11.37 11.47 -2.79
CA ALA A 103 12.58 12.22 -3.01
C ALA A 103 13.77 11.27 -2.88
N GLY A 104 14.74 11.43 -3.74
CA GLY A 104 15.96 10.62 -3.77
C GLY A 104 17.15 11.34 -3.16
N GLY A 105 18.16 10.57 -2.81
CA GLY A 105 19.44 11.06 -2.31
C GLY A 105 20.16 9.97 -1.52
N MET A 106 21.51 9.95 -1.60
CA MET A 106 22.32 9.02 -0.80
C MET A 106 22.05 9.24 0.68
N PHE A 107 21.81 8.19 1.44
CA PHE A 107 21.37 8.22 2.83
C PHE A 107 22.15 9.21 3.71
N HIS A 108 23.50 9.17 3.63
CA HIS A 108 24.37 10.04 4.42
C HIS A 108 24.33 11.53 4.01
N LYS A 109 23.67 11.86 2.89
CA LYS A 109 23.50 13.23 2.36
C LYS A 109 22.05 13.70 2.41
N GLN A 110 21.09 12.81 2.71
CA GLN A 110 19.68 13.14 2.73
C GLN A 110 19.35 13.99 3.97
N PRO A 111 18.72 15.18 3.81
CA PRO A 111 18.30 15.99 4.95
C PRO A 111 17.31 15.23 5.85
N ALA A 112 17.52 15.30 7.17
CA ALA A 112 16.63 14.64 8.15
C ALA A 112 15.17 15.11 8.02
N ALA A 113 14.92 16.37 7.70
CA ALA A 113 13.60 16.91 7.47
C ALA A 113 12.89 16.24 6.29
N GLN A 114 13.61 16.01 5.19
CA GLN A 114 13.06 15.30 4.01
C GLN A 114 12.75 13.84 4.33
N PHE A 115 13.59 13.18 5.13
CA PHE A 115 13.33 11.84 5.62
C PHE A 115 12.05 11.81 6.47
N GLY A 116 11.92 12.75 7.42
CA GLY A 116 10.74 12.88 8.28
C GLY A 116 9.45 13.14 7.50
N GLU A 117 9.50 14.05 6.51
CA GLU A 117 8.33 14.33 5.64
C GLU A 117 7.84 13.09 4.90
N MET A 118 8.75 12.28 4.36
CA MET A 118 8.36 11.04 3.69
C MET A 118 7.70 10.03 4.63
N LEU A 119 8.20 9.87 5.86
CA LEU A 119 7.54 9.03 6.85
C LEU A 119 6.17 9.58 7.23
N GLU A 120 6.07 10.91 7.41
CA GLU A 120 4.83 11.56 7.83
C GLU A 120 3.71 11.39 6.79
N ILE A 121 4.00 11.61 5.51
CA ILE A 121 3.00 11.50 4.45
C ILE A 121 2.75 10.02 4.07
N ASN A 122 3.82 9.28 3.76
CA ASN A 122 3.66 7.95 3.16
C ASN A 122 3.25 6.89 4.17
N LEU A 123 3.80 6.93 5.38
CA LEU A 123 3.54 5.93 6.42
C LEU A 123 2.47 6.43 7.39
N HIS A 124 2.71 7.52 8.12
CA HIS A 124 1.77 7.99 9.14
C HIS A 124 0.43 8.38 8.54
N GLY A 125 0.40 9.04 7.36
CA GLY A 125 -0.83 9.34 6.65
C GLY A 125 -1.64 8.08 6.31
N SER A 126 -0.96 7.02 5.84
CA SER A 126 -1.60 5.72 5.58
C SER A 126 -2.09 5.03 6.86
N VAL A 127 -1.32 5.13 7.96
CA VAL A 127 -1.71 4.62 9.30
C VAL A 127 -2.99 5.30 9.78
N ARG A 128 -3.06 6.64 9.71
CA ARG A 128 -4.24 7.42 10.13
C ARG A 128 -5.49 7.02 9.35
N LEU A 129 -5.37 6.95 8.04
CA LEU A 129 -6.48 6.56 7.17
C LEU A 129 -6.94 5.12 7.43
N ALA A 130 -6.00 4.16 7.50
CA ALA A 130 -6.31 2.76 7.75
C ALA A 130 -6.95 2.55 9.15
N ARG A 131 -6.45 3.26 10.18
CA ARG A 131 -7.03 3.24 11.53
C ARG A 131 -8.47 3.74 11.54
N ALA A 132 -8.74 4.88 10.92
CA ALA A 132 -10.09 5.43 10.81
C ALA A 132 -11.03 4.50 10.02
N ALA A 133 -10.54 3.90 8.93
CA ALA A 133 -11.28 2.92 8.15
C ALA A 133 -11.60 1.66 8.98
N MET A 134 -10.64 1.10 9.71
CA MET A 134 -10.83 -0.06 10.60
C MET A 134 -11.91 0.20 11.65
N ALA A 135 -11.96 1.41 12.24
CA ALA A 135 -12.94 1.77 13.25
C ALA A 135 -14.38 1.68 12.73
N VAL A 136 -14.61 1.96 11.44
CA VAL A 136 -15.91 1.87 10.78
C VAL A 136 -16.19 0.47 10.22
N MET A 137 -15.20 -0.16 9.60
CA MET A 137 -15.36 -1.43 8.90
C MET A 137 -15.55 -2.62 9.86
N ARG A 138 -14.82 -2.66 10.98
CA ARG A 138 -14.89 -3.78 11.93
C ARG A 138 -16.29 -3.97 12.54
N PRO A 139 -16.98 -2.93 13.04
CA PRO A 139 -18.37 -3.05 13.50
C PRO A 139 -19.35 -3.44 12.37
N ALA A 140 -19.07 -2.99 11.13
CA ALA A 140 -19.89 -3.31 9.97
C ALA A 140 -19.72 -4.75 9.47
N GLY A 141 -18.71 -5.49 9.96
CA GLY A 141 -18.41 -6.86 9.54
C GLY A 141 -17.90 -7.00 8.10
N TYR A 142 -17.43 -5.90 7.50
CA TYR A 142 -16.93 -5.88 6.12
C TYR A 142 -15.93 -4.74 5.91
N GLY A 143 -14.84 -5.02 5.23
CA GLY A 143 -13.89 -4.02 4.78
C GLY A 143 -12.84 -4.58 3.81
N ARG A 144 -12.33 -3.71 2.95
CA ARG A 144 -11.19 -3.97 2.07
C ARG A 144 -10.22 -2.82 2.21
N ILE A 145 -9.07 -3.07 2.80
CA ILE A 145 -8.00 -2.08 2.97
C ILE A 145 -6.89 -2.44 2.00
N ILE A 146 -6.51 -1.52 1.12
CA ILE A 146 -5.41 -1.67 0.19
C ILE A 146 -4.37 -0.61 0.53
N LEU A 147 -3.20 -1.04 1.01
CA LEU A 147 -2.05 -0.17 1.24
C LEU A 147 -1.19 -0.16 -0.02
N VAL A 148 -1.04 0.99 -0.66
CA VAL A 148 -0.20 1.14 -1.84
C VAL A 148 1.25 1.29 -1.39
N ALA A 149 1.94 0.16 -1.33
CA ALA A 149 3.33 0.03 -0.97
C ALA A 149 4.26 0.20 -2.20
N SER A 150 5.40 -0.45 -2.20
CA SER A 150 6.37 -0.47 -3.31
C SER A 150 7.30 -1.66 -3.18
N THR A 151 7.81 -2.15 -4.31
CA THR A 151 8.94 -3.09 -4.32
C THR A 151 10.22 -2.48 -3.73
N GLY A 152 10.35 -1.14 -3.76
CA GLY A 152 11.40 -0.44 -3.02
C GLY A 152 11.30 -0.62 -1.49
N GLY A 153 10.10 -0.83 -0.94
CA GLY A 153 9.91 -1.20 0.47
C GLY A 153 10.20 -2.67 0.76
N LEU A 154 10.17 -3.53 -0.26
CA LEU A 154 10.46 -4.96 -0.13
C LEU A 154 11.96 -5.26 -0.28
N HIS A 155 12.62 -4.63 -1.26
CA HIS A 155 14.00 -4.94 -1.65
C HIS A 155 15.00 -3.84 -1.27
N GLY A 156 14.52 -2.64 -0.93
CA GLY A 156 15.35 -1.45 -0.86
C GLY A 156 15.72 -0.94 -2.25
N ASP A 157 16.34 0.24 -2.30
CA ASP A 157 16.93 0.77 -3.52
C ASP A 157 17.96 1.86 -3.18
N VAL A 158 18.96 2.01 -4.05
CA VAL A 158 20.02 3.01 -3.87
C VAL A 158 19.43 4.42 -3.97
N GLY A 159 19.72 5.26 -2.97
CA GLY A 159 19.23 6.64 -2.92
C GLY A 159 17.76 6.80 -2.54
N LEU A 160 17.04 5.74 -2.17
CA LEU A 160 15.63 5.78 -1.79
C LEU A 160 15.37 5.36 -0.33
N SER A 161 16.33 5.53 0.58
CA SER A 161 16.26 5.00 1.95
C SER A 161 15.00 5.42 2.71
N ALA A 162 14.63 6.71 2.69
CA ALA A 162 13.44 7.19 3.37
C ALA A 162 12.14 6.68 2.74
N TYR A 163 12.10 6.64 1.40
CA TYR A 163 10.98 6.06 0.66
C TYR A 163 10.84 4.57 0.97
N ALA A 164 11.94 3.82 0.88
CA ALA A 164 11.99 2.39 1.19
C ALA A 164 11.52 2.10 2.63
N ALA A 165 12.02 2.87 3.61
CA ALA A 165 11.59 2.76 5.00
C ALA A 165 10.08 3.00 5.17
N SER A 166 9.54 4.05 4.52
CA SER A 166 8.11 4.36 4.58
C SER A 166 7.25 3.25 3.96
N LYS A 167 7.66 2.71 2.81
CA LYS A 167 6.93 1.66 2.10
C LYS A 167 7.13 0.27 2.72
N GLY A 168 8.30 -0.01 3.31
CA GLY A 168 8.55 -1.20 4.12
C GLY A 168 7.67 -1.22 5.39
N GLY A 169 7.51 -0.07 6.05
CA GLY A 169 6.58 0.08 7.17
C GLY A 169 5.13 -0.29 6.80
N LEU A 170 4.68 0.03 5.58
CA LEU A 170 3.35 -0.37 5.10
C LEU A 170 3.21 -1.88 4.89
N LEU A 171 4.28 -2.58 4.52
CA LEU A 171 4.26 -4.04 4.36
C LEU A 171 4.02 -4.73 5.72
N ALA A 172 4.77 -4.32 6.74
CA ALA A 172 4.59 -4.85 8.09
C ALA A 172 3.23 -4.47 8.71
N LEU A 173 2.85 -3.18 8.60
CA LEU A 173 1.54 -2.69 9.04
C LEU A 173 0.41 -3.52 8.41
N GLY A 174 0.46 -3.74 7.11
CA GLY A 174 -0.61 -4.44 6.38
C GLY A 174 -0.80 -5.87 6.86
N ARG A 175 0.26 -6.59 7.22
CA ARG A 175 0.18 -7.93 7.82
C ARG A 175 -0.50 -7.91 9.18
N SER A 176 -0.13 -6.94 10.03
CA SER A 176 -0.78 -6.77 11.35
C SER A 176 -2.27 -6.46 11.20
N LEU A 177 -2.63 -5.51 10.32
CA LEU A 177 -4.04 -5.17 10.06
C LEU A 177 -4.83 -6.35 9.48
N ALA A 178 -4.19 -7.18 8.63
CA ALA A 178 -4.80 -8.39 8.09
C ALA A 178 -5.14 -9.40 9.18
N ALA A 179 -4.23 -9.61 10.12
CA ALA A 179 -4.45 -10.50 11.27
C ALA A 179 -5.56 -9.96 12.19
N GLU A 180 -5.51 -8.66 12.53
CA GLU A 180 -6.51 -8.00 13.39
C GLU A 180 -7.91 -7.92 12.75
N GLY A 181 -7.99 -7.81 11.43
CA GLY A 181 -9.24 -7.67 10.67
C GLY A 181 -9.92 -8.99 10.35
N ALA A 182 -9.19 -10.11 10.29
CA ALA A 182 -9.64 -11.39 9.77
C ALA A 182 -10.96 -11.88 10.39
N GLY A 183 -11.05 -11.88 11.73
CA GLY A 183 -12.25 -12.29 12.47
C GLY A 183 -13.43 -11.31 12.39
N LYS A 184 -13.28 -10.18 11.68
CA LYS A 184 -14.29 -9.13 11.52
C LYS A 184 -14.64 -8.85 10.05
N GLY A 185 -14.25 -9.73 9.13
CA GLY A 185 -14.54 -9.57 7.71
C GLY A 185 -13.77 -8.43 7.03
N VAL A 186 -12.77 -7.84 7.69
CA VAL A 186 -11.90 -6.81 7.13
C VAL A 186 -10.62 -7.45 6.60
N LEU A 187 -10.41 -7.36 5.29
CA LEU A 187 -9.23 -7.91 4.64
C LEU A 187 -8.29 -6.77 4.23
N THR A 188 -7.01 -6.94 4.53
CA THR A 188 -5.97 -5.96 4.20
C THR A 188 -4.93 -6.59 3.29
N ASN A 189 -4.62 -5.93 2.15
CA ASN A 189 -3.57 -6.38 1.23
C ASN A 189 -2.68 -5.20 0.83
N MET A 190 -1.44 -5.49 0.46
CA MET A 190 -0.45 -4.53 0.02
C MET A 190 -0.28 -4.62 -1.49
N LEU A 191 -0.53 -3.50 -2.17
CA LEU A 191 -0.34 -3.37 -3.62
C LEU A 191 1.02 -2.72 -3.88
N LEU A 192 1.88 -3.38 -4.64
CA LEU A 192 3.22 -2.93 -5.01
C LEU A 192 3.26 -2.66 -6.52
N PRO A 193 2.85 -1.47 -6.96
CA PRO A 193 2.67 -1.19 -8.37
C PRO A 193 3.99 -0.80 -9.05
N TYR A 194 4.18 -1.26 -10.30
CA TYR A 194 5.07 -0.64 -11.28
C TYR A 194 4.21 0.23 -12.19
N ALA A 195 4.27 1.55 -12.00
CA ALA A 195 3.52 2.50 -12.80
C ALA A 195 4.31 3.79 -13.00
N LEU A 196 4.16 4.37 -14.19
CA LEU A 196 4.68 5.68 -14.50
C LEU A 196 3.79 6.73 -13.82
N THR A 197 4.40 7.57 -13.00
CA THR A 197 3.75 8.67 -12.31
C THR A 197 4.62 9.92 -12.46
N GLN A 198 4.08 11.09 -12.15
CA GLN A 198 4.90 12.32 -12.11
C GLN A 198 6.17 12.15 -11.24
N MET A 199 6.12 11.31 -10.22
CA MET A 199 7.25 11.01 -9.34
C MET A 199 8.36 10.21 -10.03
N THR A 200 8.02 9.31 -10.94
CA THR A 200 8.97 8.36 -11.58
C THR A 200 9.33 8.73 -13.00
N GLU A 201 8.52 9.56 -13.68
CA GLU A 201 8.67 9.89 -15.10
C GLU A 201 9.99 10.63 -15.39
N ILE A 202 10.33 11.62 -14.57
CA ILE A 202 11.57 12.40 -14.75
C ILE A 202 12.78 11.49 -14.59
N GLN A 203 12.78 10.65 -13.54
CA GLN A 203 13.88 9.72 -13.26
C GLN A 203 14.04 8.70 -14.38
N MET A 204 12.96 8.05 -14.79
CA MET A 204 13.00 7.03 -15.84
C MET A 204 13.41 7.58 -17.20
N THR A 205 13.08 8.85 -17.49
CA THR A 205 13.53 9.52 -18.70
C THR A 205 15.04 9.82 -18.62
N ALA A 206 15.51 10.30 -17.47
CA ALA A 206 16.93 10.55 -17.22
C ALA A 206 17.77 9.26 -17.26
N ASP A 207 17.23 8.15 -16.76
CA ASP A 207 17.87 6.83 -16.76
C ASP A 207 17.80 6.13 -18.13
N GLY A 208 17.23 6.75 -19.15
CA GLY A 208 17.16 6.23 -20.50
C GLY A 208 16.25 5.00 -20.67
N VAL A 209 15.25 4.84 -19.80
CA VAL A 209 14.29 3.71 -19.92
C VAL A 209 13.56 3.78 -21.26
N PRO A 210 13.58 2.71 -22.08
CA PRO A 210 12.97 2.71 -23.40
C PRO A 210 11.49 3.05 -23.37
N ALA A 211 11.01 3.80 -24.38
CA ALA A 211 9.59 4.20 -24.49
C ALA A 211 8.64 2.99 -24.43
N ALA A 212 9.00 1.88 -25.07
CA ALA A 212 8.21 0.65 -25.04
C ALA A 212 8.03 0.10 -23.61
N VAL A 213 9.03 0.24 -22.73
CA VAL A 213 8.92 -0.15 -21.33
C VAL A 213 8.05 0.82 -20.55
N ARG A 214 8.18 2.14 -20.83
CA ARG A 214 7.35 3.17 -20.19
C ARG A 214 5.87 2.99 -20.50
N THR A 215 5.50 2.61 -21.73
CA THR A 215 4.13 2.29 -22.10
C THR A 215 3.54 1.12 -21.29
N LEU A 216 4.38 0.16 -20.88
CA LEU A 216 3.94 -0.92 -19.98
C LEU A 216 3.72 -0.46 -18.54
N MET A 217 4.07 0.77 -18.20
CA MET A 217 3.92 1.33 -16.86
C MET A 217 2.74 2.29 -16.72
N GLU A 218 1.78 2.25 -17.66
CA GLU A 218 0.57 3.05 -17.54
C GLU A 218 -0.21 2.71 -16.27
N PRO A 219 -0.64 3.71 -15.47
CA PRO A 219 -1.38 3.49 -14.24
C PRO A 219 -2.65 2.65 -14.42
N ASP A 220 -3.30 2.75 -15.58
CA ASP A 220 -4.51 2.01 -15.90
C ASP A 220 -4.29 0.49 -16.00
N LEU A 221 -3.05 0.03 -16.21
CA LEU A 221 -2.70 -1.40 -16.20
C LEU A 221 -2.64 -1.99 -14.79
N VAL A 222 -2.57 -1.15 -13.75
CA VAL A 222 -2.58 -1.56 -12.34
C VAL A 222 -4.01 -1.59 -11.77
N ALA A 223 -4.88 -0.72 -12.24
CA ALA A 223 -6.23 -0.52 -11.71
C ALA A 223 -7.11 -1.79 -11.66
N PRO A 224 -7.06 -2.73 -12.63
CA PRO A 224 -7.82 -3.98 -12.55
C PRO A 224 -7.45 -4.84 -11.34
N VAL A 225 -6.17 -4.87 -10.94
CA VAL A 225 -5.72 -5.62 -9.77
C VAL A 225 -6.25 -4.98 -8.48
N LEU A 226 -6.23 -3.65 -8.39
CA LEU A 226 -6.84 -2.95 -7.26
C LEU A 226 -8.33 -3.25 -7.15
N THR A 227 -9.10 -3.21 -8.24
CA THR A 227 -10.54 -3.51 -8.20
C THR A 227 -10.82 -4.96 -7.80
N ALA A 228 -9.95 -5.90 -8.20
CA ALA A 228 -10.05 -7.29 -7.76
C ALA A 228 -9.81 -7.44 -6.25
N LEU A 229 -8.82 -6.73 -5.68
CA LEU A 229 -8.56 -6.70 -4.24
C LEU A 229 -9.70 -6.03 -3.45
N ALA A 230 -10.34 -5.03 -4.03
CA ALA A 230 -11.49 -4.32 -3.44
C ALA A 230 -12.80 -5.12 -3.52
N SER A 231 -12.85 -6.16 -4.34
CA SER A 231 -14.05 -6.95 -4.61
C SER A 231 -14.54 -7.74 -3.38
N PRO A 232 -15.87 -7.92 -3.21
CA PRO A 232 -16.42 -8.86 -2.24
C PRO A 232 -15.96 -10.30 -2.43
N GLN A 233 -15.62 -10.69 -3.67
CA GLN A 233 -15.13 -12.02 -4.01
C GLN A 233 -13.68 -12.25 -3.60
N CYS A 234 -12.91 -11.19 -3.34
CA CYS A 234 -11.53 -11.32 -2.88
C CYS A 234 -11.47 -12.03 -1.53
N ARG A 235 -10.61 -13.05 -1.45
CA ARG A 235 -10.32 -13.81 -0.23
C ARG A 235 -8.88 -13.62 0.26
N LEU A 236 -8.07 -12.87 -0.48
CA LEU A 236 -6.69 -12.58 -0.12
C LEU A 236 -6.65 -11.70 1.12
N ASN A 237 -5.75 -12.00 2.04
CA ASN A 237 -5.56 -11.24 3.28
C ASN A 237 -4.10 -11.32 3.74
N GLY A 238 -3.44 -10.18 3.90
CA GLY A 238 -2.03 -10.09 4.29
C GLY A 238 -1.04 -10.27 3.13
N GLU A 239 -1.50 -10.23 1.88
CA GLU A 239 -0.71 -10.57 0.71
C GLU A 239 0.01 -9.35 0.11
N TYR A 240 1.22 -9.58 -0.40
CA TYR A 240 1.99 -8.61 -1.18
C TYR A 240 1.76 -8.87 -2.66
N ILE A 241 1.09 -7.96 -3.34
CA ILE A 241 0.69 -8.09 -4.74
C ILE A 241 1.50 -7.13 -5.60
N VAL A 242 2.46 -7.66 -6.34
CA VAL A 242 3.29 -6.90 -7.28
C VAL A 242 2.60 -6.91 -8.65
N THR A 243 2.40 -5.75 -9.25
CA THR A 243 1.72 -5.64 -10.55
C THR A 243 2.20 -4.45 -11.38
N GLY A 244 2.16 -4.61 -12.69
CA GLY A 244 2.50 -3.60 -13.69
C GLY A 244 2.67 -4.25 -15.05
N GLY A 245 2.50 -3.48 -16.14
CA GLY A 245 2.67 -3.99 -17.49
C GLY A 245 1.76 -5.16 -17.85
N GLY A 246 0.55 -5.20 -17.31
CA GLY A 246 -0.36 -6.33 -17.48
C GLY A 246 0.09 -7.63 -16.80
N ARG A 247 1.01 -7.56 -15.85
CA ARG A 247 1.58 -8.71 -15.13
C ARG A 247 1.26 -8.65 -13.65
N LEU A 248 1.20 -9.83 -13.03
CA LEU A 248 0.88 -10.02 -11.61
C LEU A 248 1.80 -11.07 -11.01
N ARG A 249 2.29 -10.84 -9.78
CA ARG A 249 2.91 -11.86 -8.94
C ARG A 249 2.61 -11.60 -7.47
N ARG A 250 2.70 -12.63 -6.67
CA ARG A 250 2.75 -12.52 -5.21
C ARG A 250 4.21 -12.46 -4.77
N ALA A 251 4.47 -11.72 -3.69
CA ALA A 251 5.73 -11.76 -2.98
C ALA A 251 5.46 -12.14 -1.52
N SER A 252 6.47 -12.68 -0.85
CA SER A 252 6.40 -13.07 0.55
C SER A 252 7.72 -12.80 1.26
N VAL A 253 7.67 -12.78 2.59
CA VAL A 253 8.84 -12.81 3.46
C VAL A 253 8.97 -14.22 4.00
N VAL A 254 10.16 -14.78 3.93
CA VAL A 254 10.46 -16.14 4.36
C VAL A 254 11.57 -16.13 5.41
N GLU A 255 11.56 -17.11 6.28
CA GLU A 255 12.67 -17.48 7.15
C GLU A 255 13.26 -18.80 6.67
N TRP A 256 14.55 -18.98 6.83
CA TRP A 256 15.26 -20.18 6.42
C TRP A 256 15.34 -21.17 7.57
N GLY A 257 15.85 -22.39 7.30
CA GLY A 257 15.97 -23.46 8.28
C GLY A 257 16.76 -23.07 9.54
N THR A 258 16.37 -23.62 10.65
CA THR A 258 17.00 -23.38 11.95
C THR A 258 18.38 -24.03 12.02
N VAL A 259 19.36 -23.30 12.53
CA VAL A 259 20.69 -23.79 12.88
C VAL A 259 20.83 -23.74 14.41
N LEU A 260 21.11 -24.88 15.02
CA LEU A 260 21.29 -24.95 16.46
C LEU A 260 22.66 -24.38 16.87
N LEU A 261 22.66 -23.48 17.84
CA LEU A 261 23.89 -23.03 18.46
C LEU A 261 24.38 -24.09 19.45
N PRO A 262 25.67 -24.53 19.39
CA PRO A 262 26.23 -25.46 20.37
C PRO A 262 26.10 -24.93 21.80
N ASN A 263 25.75 -25.80 22.73
CA ASN A 263 25.71 -25.48 24.17
C ASN A 263 27.15 -25.35 24.70
N GLY A 264 27.47 -24.22 25.34
CA GLY A 264 28.76 -24.03 26.01
C GLY A 264 29.28 -22.58 25.95
N PRO A 265 30.31 -22.26 26.75
CA PRO A 265 30.91 -20.93 26.78
C PRO A 265 31.70 -20.66 25.49
N GLY A 266 31.26 -19.65 24.74
CA GLY A 266 32.08 -18.93 23.79
C GLY A 266 32.41 -19.66 22.47
N LEU A 267 31.49 -19.59 21.49
CA LEU A 267 31.86 -19.85 20.10
C LEU A 267 32.89 -18.82 19.65
N SER A 268 33.94 -19.29 18.93
CA SER A 268 34.86 -18.37 18.29
C SER A 268 34.17 -17.58 17.17
N PRO A 269 34.67 -16.40 16.79
CA PRO A 269 34.12 -15.65 15.64
C PRO A 269 34.04 -16.49 14.35
N ASP A 270 35.02 -17.36 14.07
CA ASP A 270 35.02 -18.21 12.87
C ASP A 270 33.90 -19.28 12.92
N GLN A 271 33.69 -19.89 14.09
CA GLN A 271 32.59 -20.83 14.30
C GLN A 271 31.21 -20.15 14.10
N LEU A 272 31.03 -18.93 14.65
CA LEU A 272 29.82 -18.15 14.46
C LEU A 272 29.61 -17.78 12.98
N GLN A 273 30.67 -17.39 12.25
CA GLN A 273 30.58 -17.10 10.81
C GLN A 273 30.15 -18.34 10.01
N ALA A 274 30.65 -19.53 10.36
CA ALA A 274 30.23 -20.78 9.70
C ALA A 274 28.76 -21.07 9.92
N LEU A 275 28.27 -20.94 11.16
CA LEU A 275 26.84 -21.12 11.50
C LEU A 275 25.94 -20.09 10.81
N LEU A 276 26.38 -18.82 10.74
CA LEU A 276 25.65 -17.77 10.02
C LEU A 276 25.56 -18.08 8.51
N ALA A 277 26.64 -18.61 7.91
CA ALA A 277 26.62 -19.03 6.51
C ALA A 277 25.71 -20.26 6.27
N GLU A 278 25.55 -21.10 7.26
CA GLU A 278 24.64 -22.26 7.22
C GLU A 278 23.18 -21.86 7.38
N SER A 279 22.88 -20.88 8.24
CA SER A 279 21.51 -20.44 8.55
C SER A 279 20.70 -19.94 7.33
N GLY A 280 21.36 -19.62 6.21
CA GLY A 280 20.70 -19.26 4.94
C GLY A 280 20.37 -20.46 4.05
N ARG A 281 20.56 -21.69 4.53
CA ARG A 281 20.32 -22.95 3.80
C ARG A 281 19.07 -23.65 4.33
N GLY A 282 18.55 -24.58 3.54
CA GLY A 282 17.32 -25.31 3.91
C GLY A 282 16.09 -24.76 3.20
N GLU A 283 14.93 -25.33 3.52
CA GLU A 283 13.67 -24.95 2.91
C GLU A 283 13.14 -23.66 3.55
N PRO A 284 12.74 -22.65 2.73
CA PRO A 284 12.15 -21.42 3.25
C PRO A 284 10.75 -21.67 3.83
N ARG A 285 10.44 -21.01 4.94
CA ARG A 285 9.15 -21.04 5.62
C ARG A 285 8.50 -19.67 5.64
N GLU A 286 7.19 -19.63 5.42
CA GLU A 286 6.37 -18.42 5.54
C GLU A 286 5.54 -18.47 6.80
N PHE A 287 5.53 -17.37 7.56
CA PHE A 287 4.72 -17.23 8.77
C PHE A 287 3.72 -16.09 8.60
N ARG A 288 2.51 -16.30 9.08
CA ARG A 288 1.45 -15.27 9.01
C ARG A 288 1.60 -14.21 10.09
N VAL A 289 2.01 -14.62 11.28
CA VAL A 289 2.25 -13.74 12.44
C VAL A 289 3.53 -14.16 13.15
N SER A 290 4.17 -13.22 13.83
CA SER A 290 5.48 -13.43 14.48
C SER A 290 5.45 -14.49 15.57
N VAL A 291 4.31 -14.71 16.22
CA VAL A 291 4.19 -15.74 17.25
C VAL A 291 4.32 -17.15 16.68
N ASP A 292 3.84 -17.37 15.44
CA ASP A 292 4.01 -18.68 14.77
C ASP A 292 5.48 -18.93 14.46
N ALA A 293 6.21 -17.91 13.98
CA ALA A 293 7.65 -17.98 13.73
C ALA A 293 8.44 -18.24 15.02
N PHE A 294 8.02 -17.63 16.15
CA PHE A 294 8.65 -17.86 17.44
C PHE A 294 8.51 -19.33 17.89
N TYR A 295 7.32 -19.90 17.81
CA TYR A 295 7.11 -21.29 18.22
C TYR A 295 7.83 -22.26 17.27
N ASP A 296 7.87 -21.97 15.97
CA ASP A 296 8.63 -22.77 15.01
C ASP A 296 10.15 -22.75 15.33
N LEU A 297 10.72 -21.58 15.64
CA LEU A 297 12.13 -21.45 16.03
C LEU A 297 12.45 -22.19 17.33
N MET A 298 11.51 -22.23 18.29
CA MET A 298 11.67 -22.84 19.60
C MET A 298 11.31 -24.34 19.63
N ASP A 299 10.80 -24.90 18.54
CA ASP A 299 10.43 -26.32 18.45
C ASP A 299 11.70 -27.19 18.47
N PRO A 300 11.89 -28.04 19.49
CA PRO A 300 13.06 -28.93 19.57
C PRO A 300 13.12 -29.99 18.47
N GLY A 301 12.04 -30.18 17.70
CA GLY A 301 11.96 -31.12 16.57
C GLY A 301 12.39 -30.53 15.20
N THR A 302 12.67 -29.22 15.13
CA THR A 302 13.06 -28.54 13.89
C THR A 302 14.58 -28.46 13.68
N SER A 303 15.29 -29.56 13.84
CA SER A 303 16.74 -29.65 13.58
C SER A 303 17.02 -30.42 12.28
#